data_d48b133ac143539d267677cd22e0cc16
#
_entry.id   d48b133ac143539d267677cd22e0cc16
#
_cell.length_a   1.000
_cell.length_b   1.000
_cell.length_c   1.000
_cell.angle_alpha   90.00
_cell.angle_beta   90.00
_cell.angle_gamma   90.00
#
_symmetry.space_group_name_H-M   'P 1'
#
loop_
_entity.id
_entity.type
_entity.pdbx_description
1 polymer ?
#
loop_
_entity_poly.entity_id
_entity_poly.type
_entity_poly.pdbx_seq_one_letter_code
_entity_poly.pdbx_strand_id
1 'polypeptide(L)'
;MNADPGYFGPDSMMWKVNKEITVLFGGARALLMHAAHPLIAAGARQTSFYQRDPWKRLIRTLSLQNSVTFGTIEEANDSATRINKLHEVINGEDEVTGGYYDALDHEQLLWVHACLQLSSIYFYEKTVKKLSDEEKDKYHVENMLSAKLVLVDVEKMPKTHEELKNWVINKSKDNDYLLLTDVAKDVQDIISGGPVPKHIKPIWPFISFTAFNTCLLYTSPSPRDSLS
;
A
#
# COMPACT_ATOMS: atom_id res chain seq x y z
N MET A 1 14.65 -17.50 28.49
CA MET A 1 14.79 -16.36 27.58
C MET A 1 13.37 -15.94 27.22
N ASN A 2 12.93 -14.75 27.64
CA ASN A 2 11.66 -14.23 27.14
C ASN A 2 11.85 -13.94 25.65
N ALA A 3 10.99 -14.53 24.82
CA ALA A 3 10.97 -14.24 23.38
C ALA A 3 10.73 -12.74 23.18
N ASP A 4 11.44 -12.13 22.23
CA ASP A 4 11.18 -10.74 21.81
C ASP A 4 9.72 -10.65 21.33
N PRO A 5 8.87 -9.82 21.95
CA PRO A 5 7.46 -9.74 21.60
C PRO A 5 7.19 -9.02 20.28
N GLY A 6 8.23 -8.50 19.62
CA GLY A 6 8.09 -7.64 18.45
C GLY A 6 7.54 -6.25 18.79
N TYR A 7 7.24 -5.46 17.75
CA TYR A 7 6.62 -4.15 17.91
C TYR A 7 5.15 -4.23 18.27
N PHE A 8 4.47 -5.28 17.83
CA PHE A 8 3.02 -5.45 18.00
C PHE A 8 2.71 -6.83 18.59
N GLY A 9 1.78 -6.85 19.53
CA GLY A 9 1.23 -8.08 20.10
C GLY A 9 -0.17 -8.39 19.57
N PRO A 10 -0.73 -9.57 19.92
CA PRO A 10 -2.06 -10.01 19.46
C PRO A 10 -3.21 -9.04 19.79
N ASP A 11 -3.04 -8.18 20.79
CA ASP A 11 -4.04 -7.20 21.23
C ASP A 11 -3.98 -5.89 20.43
N SER A 12 -2.92 -5.67 19.66
CA SER A 12 -2.79 -4.49 18.80
C SER A 12 -3.78 -4.52 17.64
N MET A 13 -4.13 -3.37 17.10
CA MET A 13 -4.95 -3.28 15.90
C MET A 13 -4.16 -3.71 14.65
N MET A 14 -2.85 -3.44 14.60
CA MET A 14 -1.96 -3.93 13.55
C MET A 14 -2.03 -5.45 13.44
N TRP A 15 -1.94 -6.17 14.55
CA TRP A 15 -2.06 -7.64 14.55
C TRP A 15 -3.46 -8.09 14.14
N LYS A 16 -4.51 -7.50 14.74
CA LYS A 16 -5.91 -7.88 14.47
C LYS A 16 -6.32 -7.70 13.02
N VAL A 17 -5.89 -6.63 12.38
CA VAL A 17 -6.22 -6.35 10.98
C VAL A 17 -5.36 -7.20 10.03
N ASN A 18 -4.05 -7.21 10.22
CA ASN A 18 -3.13 -7.81 9.25
C ASN A 18 -3.07 -9.34 9.30
N LYS A 19 -3.57 -10.00 10.36
CA LYS A 19 -3.70 -11.47 10.38
C LYS A 19 -4.77 -12.01 9.44
N GLU A 20 -5.70 -11.16 9.00
CA GLU A 20 -6.82 -11.59 8.16
C GLU A 20 -6.35 -11.74 6.70
N ILE A 21 -6.48 -12.95 6.17
CA ILE A 21 -5.99 -13.28 4.81
C ILE A 21 -6.64 -12.41 3.72
N THR A 22 -7.87 -11.96 3.94
CA THR A 22 -8.60 -11.12 3.01
C THR A 22 -8.01 -9.71 2.88
N VAL A 23 -7.25 -9.24 3.88
CA VAL A 23 -6.53 -7.97 3.83
C VAL A 23 -5.43 -7.98 2.75
N LEU A 24 -4.91 -9.17 2.37
CA LEU A 24 -3.96 -9.29 1.27
C LEU A 24 -4.51 -8.77 -0.08
N PHE A 25 -5.83 -8.83 -0.29
CA PHE A 25 -6.44 -8.24 -1.49
C PHE A 25 -6.29 -6.71 -1.54
N GLY A 26 -6.13 -6.08 -0.38
CA GLY A 26 -5.79 -4.66 -0.28
C GLY A 26 -4.47 -4.31 -0.96
N GLY A 27 -3.53 -5.25 -1.03
CA GLY A 27 -2.26 -5.07 -1.74
C GLY A 27 -2.44 -4.77 -3.23
N ALA A 28 -3.35 -5.46 -3.91
CA ALA A 28 -3.64 -5.22 -5.32
C ALA A 28 -4.22 -3.80 -5.54
N ARG A 29 -5.16 -3.38 -4.69
CA ARG A 29 -5.71 -2.02 -4.70
C ARG A 29 -4.62 -0.98 -4.46
N ALA A 30 -3.80 -1.15 -3.44
CA ALA A 30 -2.70 -0.24 -3.14
C ALA A 30 -1.71 -0.13 -4.31
N LEU A 31 -1.33 -1.26 -4.96
CA LEU A 31 -0.44 -1.26 -6.12
C LEU A 31 -1.00 -0.46 -7.29
N LEU A 32 -2.30 -0.53 -7.57
CA LEU A 32 -2.93 0.29 -8.61
C LEU A 32 -2.87 1.78 -8.27
N MET A 33 -3.12 2.14 -7.01
CA MET A 33 -3.00 3.52 -6.56
C MET A 33 -1.55 4.04 -6.62
N HIS A 34 -0.56 3.20 -6.27
CA HIS A 34 0.86 3.54 -6.42
C HIS A 34 1.22 3.76 -7.90
N ALA A 35 0.78 2.86 -8.78
CA ALA A 35 1.09 2.95 -10.20
C ALA A 35 0.40 4.13 -10.91
N ALA A 36 -0.69 4.64 -10.34
CA ALA A 36 -1.36 5.84 -10.85
C ALA A 36 -0.61 7.14 -10.50
N HIS A 37 0.33 7.13 -9.55
CA HIS A 37 1.18 8.29 -9.27
C HIS A 37 2.39 8.28 -10.22
N PRO A 38 2.58 9.29 -11.09
CA PRO A 38 3.56 9.23 -12.19
C PRO A 38 5.00 9.06 -11.70
N LEU A 39 5.40 9.76 -10.64
CA LEU A 39 6.76 9.67 -10.10
C LEU A 39 7.04 8.32 -9.42
N ILE A 40 6.07 7.73 -8.75
CA ILE A 40 6.19 6.38 -8.21
C ILE A 40 6.24 5.34 -9.34
N ALA A 41 5.47 5.55 -10.41
CA ALA A 41 5.51 4.73 -11.60
C ALA A 41 6.87 4.81 -12.30
N ALA A 42 7.49 6.00 -12.36
CA ALA A 42 8.83 6.20 -12.90
C ALA A 42 9.91 5.42 -12.11
N GLY A 43 9.89 5.49 -10.79
CA GLY A 43 10.76 4.69 -9.94
C GLY A 43 10.56 3.18 -10.10
N ALA A 44 9.31 2.74 -10.30
CA ALA A 44 9.00 1.35 -10.60
C ALA A 44 9.55 0.93 -11.98
N ARG A 45 9.48 1.81 -12.98
CA ARG A 45 10.02 1.60 -14.35
C ARG A 45 11.54 1.46 -14.30
N GLN A 46 12.26 2.33 -13.58
CA GLN A 46 13.71 2.27 -13.43
C GLN A 46 14.19 0.88 -13.00
N THR A 47 13.51 0.28 -12.04
CA THR A 47 13.88 -1.06 -11.55
C THR A 47 13.44 -2.18 -12.47
N SER A 48 12.41 -1.97 -13.32
CA SER A 48 11.74 -2.97 -14.19
C SER A 48 11.41 -4.30 -13.48
N PHE A 49 11.47 -4.31 -12.16
CA PHE A 49 11.34 -5.52 -11.35
C PHE A 49 9.89 -6.03 -11.30
N TYR A 50 8.91 -5.10 -11.42
CA TYR A 50 7.49 -5.47 -11.44
C TYR A 50 7.10 -6.26 -12.70
N GLN A 51 7.78 -6.03 -13.82
CA GLN A 51 7.57 -6.78 -15.07
C GLN A 51 8.27 -8.14 -15.07
N ARG A 52 9.52 -8.19 -14.56
CA ARG A 52 10.33 -9.41 -14.59
C ARG A 52 9.83 -10.49 -13.63
N ASP A 53 9.46 -10.09 -12.40
CA ASP A 53 9.02 -11.02 -11.37
C ASP A 53 8.04 -10.35 -10.39
N PRO A 54 6.77 -10.15 -10.82
CA PRO A 54 5.75 -9.50 -9.98
C PRO A 54 5.48 -10.26 -8.68
N TRP A 55 5.59 -11.59 -8.70
CA TRP A 55 5.39 -12.41 -7.52
C TRP A 55 6.49 -12.22 -6.48
N LYS A 56 7.74 -12.14 -6.91
CA LYS A 56 8.85 -11.89 -6.01
C LYS A 56 8.77 -10.49 -5.38
N ARG A 57 8.30 -9.50 -6.14
CA ARG A 57 8.02 -8.16 -5.61
C ARG A 57 6.92 -8.20 -4.55
N LEU A 58 5.80 -8.87 -4.83
CA LEU A 58 4.70 -9.04 -3.88
C LEU A 58 5.18 -9.72 -2.59
N ILE A 59 5.90 -10.85 -2.71
CA ILE A 59 6.44 -11.60 -1.57
C ILE A 59 7.36 -10.71 -0.73
N ARG A 60 8.21 -9.89 -1.33
CA ARG A 60 9.08 -8.97 -0.58
C ARG A 60 8.28 -7.93 0.21
N THR A 61 7.25 -7.34 -0.39
CA THR A 61 6.38 -6.38 0.29
C THR A 61 5.62 -7.03 1.44
N LEU A 62 5.08 -8.22 1.21
CA LEU A 62 4.40 -9.00 2.26
C LEU A 62 5.37 -9.43 3.37
N SER A 63 6.61 -9.78 3.02
CA SER A 63 7.62 -10.15 4.02
C SER A 63 7.96 -8.98 4.94
N LEU A 64 8.10 -7.76 4.40
CA LEU A 64 8.28 -6.56 5.23
C LEU A 64 7.08 -6.35 6.16
N GLN A 65 5.88 -6.37 5.60
CA GLN A 65 4.66 -6.16 6.38
C GLN A 65 4.50 -7.22 7.49
N ASN A 66 4.81 -8.48 7.18
CA ASN A 66 4.75 -9.57 8.13
C ASN A 66 5.83 -9.45 9.21
N SER A 67 7.07 -9.09 8.84
CA SER A 67 8.16 -8.89 9.82
C SER A 67 7.84 -7.75 10.78
N VAL A 68 7.28 -6.65 10.28
CA VAL A 68 6.90 -5.50 11.12
C VAL A 68 5.72 -5.85 12.04
N THR A 69 4.74 -6.61 11.55
CA THR A 69 3.52 -6.89 12.30
C THR A 69 3.67 -8.07 13.27
N PHE A 70 4.34 -9.14 12.85
CA PHE A 70 4.35 -10.43 13.53
C PHE A 70 5.75 -10.92 13.95
N GLY A 71 6.80 -10.30 13.42
CA GLY A 71 8.18 -10.66 13.69
C GLY A 71 8.73 -10.02 14.95
N THR A 72 9.97 -10.38 15.27
CA THR A 72 10.76 -9.73 16.31
C THR A 72 11.14 -8.31 15.91
N ILE A 73 11.58 -7.51 16.89
CA ILE A 73 12.10 -6.15 16.62
C ILE A 73 13.31 -6.22 15.66
N GLU A 74 14.18 -7.20 15.84
CA GLU A 74 15.34 -7.43 14.96
C GLU A 74 14.91 -7.72 13.52
N GLU A 75 13.99 -8.67 13.30
CA GLU A 75 13.47 -9.01 11.97
C GLU A 75 12.80 -7.83 11.27
N ALA A 76 12.02 -7.04 12.01
CA ALA A 76 11.35 -5.85 11.49
C ALA A 76 12.38 -4.79 11.05
N ASN A 77 13.38 -4.48 11.89
CA ASN A 77 14.43 -3.51 11.58
C ASN A 77 15.30 -3.95 10.41
N ASP A 78 15.65 -5.22 10.35
CA ASP A 78 16.44 -5.79 9.24
C ASP A 78 15.68 -5.71 7.92
N SER A 79 14.39 -6.01 7.94
CA SER A 79 13.53 -5.92 6.75
C SER A 79 13.39 -4.48 6.28
N ALA A 80 13.16 -3.54 7.19
CA ALA A 80 13.11 -2.11 6.89
C ALA A 80 14.44 -1.59 6.33
N THR A 81 15.58 -1.97 6.94
CA THR A 81 16.91 -1.58 6.47
C THR A 81 17.17 -2.05 5.04
N ARG A 82 16.78 -3.28 4.70
CA ARG A 82 16.92 -3.80 3.33
C ARG A 82 16.09 -3.02 2.31
N ILE A 83 14.85 -2.63 2.67
CA ILE A 83 13.99 -1.83 1.80
C ILE A 83 14.54 -0.42 1.63
N ASN A 84 14.95 0.23 2.72
CA ASN A 84 15.50 1.58 2.69
C ASN A 84 16.73 1.66 1.80
N LYS A 85 17.66 0.69 1.89
CA LYS A 85 18.83 0.60 0.99
C LYS A 85 18.44 0.45 -0.49
N LEU A 86 17.33 -0.21 -0.81
CA LEU A 86 16.84 -0.27 -2.18
C LEU A 86 16.32 1.09 -2.65
N HIS A 87 15.66 1.85 -1.76
CA HIS A 87 15.14 3.17 -2.10
C HIS A 87 16.25 4.20 -2.36
N GLU A 88 17.39 4.11 -1.70
CA GLU A 88 18.53 5.03 -1.87
C GLU A 88 19.02 5.17 -3.31
N VAL A 89 18.84 4.14 -4.15
CA VAL A 89 19.30 4.12 -5.54
C VAL A 89 18.16 4.35 -6.56
N ILE A 90 16.94 4.59 -6.10
CA ILE A 90 15.77 4.79 -6.95
C ILE A 90 15.43 6.28 -7.00
N ASN A 91 16.04 6.99 -7.92
CA ASN A 91 15.79 8.41 -8.15
C ASN A 91 16.15 8.76 -9.61
N GLY A 92 15.62 9.87 -10.11
CA GLY A 92 15.89 10.35 -11.46
C GLY A 92 14.81 11.29 -11.98
N GLU A 93 14.87 11.60 -13.27
CA GLU A 93 13.84 12.37 -13.97
C GLU A 93 12.85 11.43 -14.66
N ASP A 94 11.55 11.71 -14.52
CA ASP A 94 10.51 10.98 -15.22
C ASP A 94 10.38 11.50 -16.65
N GLU A 95 10.59 10.64 -17.64
CA GLU A 95 10.51 10.98 -19.06
C GLU A 95 9.10 11.38 -19.51
N VAL A 96 8.06 11.02 -18.73
CA VAL A 96 6.65 11.29 -19.08
C VAL A 96 6.23 12.68 -18.61
N THR A 97 6.57 13.04 -17.39
CA THR A 97 6.14 14.30 -16.77
C THR A 97 7.26 15.33 -16.68
N GLY A 98 8.52 14.95 -16.85
CA GLY A 98 9.70 15.78 -16.58
C GLY A 98 9.94 16.06 -15.09
N GLY A 99 9.15 15.45 -14.21
CA GLY A 99 9.31 15.60 -12.76
C GLY A 99 10.45 14.74 -12.21
N TYR A 100 11.09 15.23 -11.15
CA TYR A 100 12.10 14.44 -10.44
C TYR A 100 11.43 13.49 -9.45
N TYR A 101 11.77 12.20 -9.52
CA TYR A 101 11.33 11.21 -8.54
C TYR A 101 12.48 10.78 -7.64
N ASP A 102 12.13 10.55 -6.38
CA ASP A 102 13.04 10.01 -5.37
C ASP A 102 12.23 9.08 -4.46
N ALA A 103 12.63 7.80 -4.40
CA ALA A 103 11.94 6.84 -3.54
C ALA A 103 12.09 7.13 -2.03
N LEU A 104 12.92 8.10 -1.65
CA LEU A 104 13.03 8.64 -0.28
C LEU A 104 12.27 9.96 -0.10
N ASP A 105 11.63 10.49 -1.14
CA ASP A 105 10.79 11.67 -1.00
C ASP A 105 9.63 11.40 -0.04
N HIS A 106 9.43 12.33 0.90
CA HIS A 106 8.45 12.17 1.97
C HIS A 106 7.02 11.99 1.44
N GLU A 107 6.62 12.79 0.44
CA GLU A 107 5.25 12.74 -0.07
C GLU A 107 4.98 11.44 -0.84
N GLN A 108 5.96 10.96 -1.63
CA GLN A 108 5.85 9.69 -2.33
C GLN A 108 5.81 8.51 -1.35
N LEU A 109 6.67 8.51 -0.32
CA LEU A 109 6.63 7.51 0.75
C LEU A 109 5.29 7.52 1.51
N LEU A 110 4.80 8.72 1.86
CA LEU A 110 3.51 8.87 2.55
C LEU A 110 2.35 8.37 1.67
N TRP A 111 2.36 8.67 0.37
CA TRP A 111 1.34 8.17 -0.56
C TRP A 111 1.31 6.64 -0.58
N VAL A 112 2.47 6.00 -0.74
CA VAL A 112 2.59 4.53 -0.74
C VAL A 112 2.05 3.95 0.56
N HIS A 113 2.48 4.51 1.69
CA HIS A 113 2.08 4.05 3.02
C HIS A 113 0.57 4.23 3.26
N ALA A 114 0.02 5.39 2.92
CA ALA A 114 -1.40 5.69 3.06
C ALA A 114 -2.27 4.75 2.22
N CYS A 115 -1.89 4.48 0.97
CA CYS A 115 -2.60 3.55 0.10
C CYS A 115 -2.66 2.14 0.69
N LEU A 116 -1.55 1.65 1.27
CA LEU A 116 -1.50 0.35 1.93
C LEU A 116 -2.41 0.33 3.17
N GLN A 117 -2.28 1.32 4.05
CA GLN A 117 -3.07 1.42 5.28
C GLN A 117 -4.57 1.48 5.00
N LEU A 118 -5.01 2.37 4.12
CA LEU A 118 -6.42 2.54 3.78
C LEU A 118 -7.00 1.31 3.06
N SER A 119 -6.19 0.64 2.26
CA SER A 119 -6.61 -0.60 1.60
C SER A 119 -6.77 -1.74 2.60
N SER A 120 -5.90 -1.86 3.59
CA SER A 120 -6.01 -2.87 4.65
C SER A 120 -7.29 -2.69 5.46
N ILE A 121 -7.58 -1.47 5.93
CA ILE A 121 -8.83 -1.16 6.65
C ILE A 121 -10.05 -1.43 5.77
N TYR A 122 -10.02 -0.99 4.51
CA TYR A 122 -11.14 -1.20 3.60
C TYR A 122 -11.51 -2.68 3.46
N PHE A 123 -10.54 -3.55 3.20
CA PHE A 123 -10.79 -4.98 3.05
C PHE A 123 -11.20 -5.64 4.36
N TYR A 124 -10.58 -5.27 5.47
CA TYR A 124 -11.00 -5.74 6.78
C TYR A 124 -12.47 -5.41 7.06
N GLU A 125 -12.88 -4.16 6.83
CA GLU A 125 -14.27 -3.75 7.03
C GLU A 125 -15.28 -4.42 6.08
N LYS A 126 -14.84 -4.82 4.89
CA LYS A 126 -15.70 -5.52 3.91
C LYS A 126 -15.86 -7.00 4.21
N THR A 127 -14.89 -7.63 4.86
CA THR A 127 -14.82 -9.08 4.95
C THR A 127 -14.89 -9.61 6.38
N VAL A 128 -14.58 -8.80 7.39
CA VAL A 128 -14.55 -9.22 8.79
C VAL A 128 -15.60 -8.47 9.62
N LYS A 129 -15.37 -7.19 9.90
CA LYS A 129 -16.31 -6.34 10.64
C LYS A 129 -16.01 -4.86 10.42
N LYS A 130 -17.01 -4.01 10.65
CA LYS A 130 -16.80 -2.57 10.73
C LYS A 130 -15.95 -2.21 11.94
N LEU A 131 -15.03 -1.26 11.75
CA LEU A 131 -14.23 -0.69 12.82
C LEU A 131 -14.87 0.62 13.32
N SER A 132 -14.81 0.87 14.62
CA SER A 132 -15.12 2.19 15.13
C SER A 132 -14.03 3.21 14.75
N ASP A 133 -14.32 4.49 14.89
CA ASP A 133 -13.34 5.52 14.57
C ASP A 133 -12.14 5.44 15.53
N GLU A 134 -12.35 5.08 16.80
CA GLU A 134 -11.27 4.83 17.76
C GLU A 134 -10.41 3.62 17.38
N GLU A 135 -11.02 2.54 16.85
CA GLU A 135 -10.27 1.38 16.36
C GLU A 135 -9.42 1.74 15.13
N LYS A 136 -9.95 2.58 14.22
CA LYS A 136 -9.23 3.07 13.03
C LYS A 136 -8.08 4.00 13.41
N ASP A 137 -8.30 4.91 14.35
CA ASP A 137 -7.26 5.81 14.84
C ASP A 137 -6.18 5.04 15.58
N LYS A 138 -6.54 4.04 16.38
CA LYS A 138 -5.57 3.15 17.01
C LYS A 138 -4.72 2.40 15.97
N TYR A 139 -5.36 1.86 14.93
CA TYR A 139 -4.64 1.23 13.82
C TYR A 139 -3.70 2.21 13.12
N HIS A 140 -4.16 3.45 12.89
CA HIS A 140 -3.36 4.51 12.28
C HIS A 140 -2.12 4.84 13.11
N VAL A 141 -2.28 5.08 14.41
CA VAL A 141 -1.17 5.39 15.33
C VAL A 141 -0.16 4.25 15.38
N GLU A 142 -0.62 3.01 15.48
CA GLU A 142 0.25 1.84 15.44
C GLU A 142 0.98 1.73 14.08
N ASN A 143 0.30 2.04 12.98
CA ASN A 143 0.86 1.98 11.63
C ASN A 143 1.88 3.12 11.36
N MET A 144 1.84 4.24 12.10
CA MET A 144 2.88 5.28 12.03
C MET A 144 4.27 4.74 12.41
N LEU A 145 4.35 3.71 13.26
CA LEU A 145 5.62 3.03 13.51
C LEU A 145 6.16 2.33 12.24
N SER A 146 5.28 1.65 11.50
CA SER A 146 5.66 1.05 10.21
C SER A 146 6.12 2.09 9.20
N ALA A 147 5.43 3.25 9.16
CA ALA A 147 5.81 4.40 8.33
C ALA A 147 7.21 4.92 8.68
N LYS A 148 7.49 5.08 9.99
CA LYS A 148 8.80 5.52 10.48
C LYS A 148 9.92 4.56 10.10
N LEU A 149 9.68 3.26 10.16
CA LEU A 149 10.67 2.24 9.78
C LEU A 149 11.07 2.34 8.30
N VAL A 150 10.16 2.79 7.44
CA VAL A 150 10.43 3.02 6.02
C VAL A 150 10.68 4.50 5.69
N LEU A 151 11.15 5.26 6.65
CA LEU A 151 11.65 6.65 6.53
C LEU A 151 10.58 7.70 6.17
N VAL A 152 9.30 7.42 6.39
CA VAL A 152 8.27 8.46 6.36
C VAL A 152 8.47 9.40 7.56
N ASP A 153 8.47 10.70 7.33
CA ASP A 153 8.49 11.71 8.39
C ASP A 153 7.13 11.75 9.10
N VAL A 154 7.02 11.02 10.20
CA VAL A 154 5.76 10.87 10.96
C VAL A 154 5.26 12.17 11.59
N GLU A 155 6.14 13.17 11.77
CA GLU A 155 5.72 14.48 12.28
C GLU A 155 4.89 15.25 11.25
N LYS A 156 5.11 15.00 9.96
CA LYS A 156 4.36 15.58 8.86
C LYS A 156 3.15 14.73 8.42
N MET A 157 2.99 13.54 8.97
CA MET A 157 1.83 12.71 8.67
C MET A 157 0.54 13.30 9.26
N PRO A 158 -0.61 13.13 8.59
CA PRO A 158 -1.92 13.29 9.21
C PRO A 158 -1.99 12.54 10.54
N LYS A 159 -2.64 13.10 11.54
CA LYS A 159 -2.59 12.55 12.91
C LYS A 159 -3.71 11.54 13.20
N THR A 160 -4.76 11.52 12.39
CA THR A 160 -5.88 10.60 12.52
C THR A 160 -6.12 9.81 11.23
N HIS A 161 -6.83 8.70 11.32
CA HIS A 161 -7.26 7.93 10.15
C HIS A 161 -8.08 8.77 9.18
N GLU A 162 -9.01 9.58 9.67
CA GLU A 162 -9.88 10.40 8.83
C GLU A 162 -9.08 11.53 8.14
N GLU A 163 -8.12 12.16 8.83
CA GLU A 163 -7.21 13.12 8.20
C GLU A 163 -6.38 12.48 7.08
N LEU A 164 -5.84 11.27 7.31
CA LEU A 164 -5.09 10.54 6.29
C LEU A 164 -5.96 10.21 5.07
N LYS A 165 -7.18 9.75 5.31
CA LYS A 165 -8.16 9.46 4.26
C LYS A 165 -8.49 10.73 3.45
N ASN A 166 -8.75 11.84 4.12
CA ASN A 166 -9.04 13.11 3.48
C ASN A 166 -7.84 13.64 2.69
N TRP A 167 -6.62 13.46 3.20
CA TRP A 167 -5.40 13.78 2.47
C TRP A 167 -5.32 13.00 1.16
N VAL A 168 -5.53 11.67 1.18
CA VAL A 168 -5.53 10.82 -0.03
C VAL A 168 -6.65 11.23 -1.01
N ILE A 169 -7.86 11.52 -0.51
CA ILE A 169 -8.98 11.95 -1.35
C ILE A 169 -8.67 13.29 -2.03
N ASN A 170 -8.10 14.24 -1.30
CA ASN A 170 -7.77 15.55 -1.87
C ASN A 170 -6.66 15.44 -2.92
N LYS A 171 -5.61 14.66 -2.66
CA LYS A 171 -4.57 14.37 -3.65
C LYS A 171 -5.12 13.66 -4.90
N SER A 172 -6.08 12.74 -4.72
CA SER A 172 -6.69 12.00 -5.85
C SER A 172 -7.59 12.88 -6.73
N LYS A 173 -8.02 14.06 -6.25
CA LYS A 173 -8.80 15.03 -7.04
C LYS A 173 -7.92 15.95 -7.88
N ASP A 174 -6.64 16.00 -7.61
CA ASP A 174 -5.68 16.75 -8.37
C ASP A 174 -5.31 15.98 -9.65
N ASN A 175 -5.66 16.53 -10.79
CA ASN A 175 -5.45 15.89 -12.09
C ASN A 175 -3.96 15.74 -12.45
N ASP A 176 -3.08 16.54 -11.84
CA ASP A 176 -1.65 16.46 -12.06
C ASP A 176 -0.97 15.46 -11.10
N TYR A 177 -1.65 15.09 -10.02
CA TYR A 177 -1.13 14.15 -9.01
C TYR A 177 -1.26 12.69 -9.43
N LEU A 178 -2.33 12.34 -10.13
CA LEU A 178 -2.56 10.98 -10.65
C LEU A 178 -2.66 10.98 -12.17
N LEU A 179 -1.89 10.10 -12.79
CA LEU A 179 -1.83 9.93 -14.24
C LEU A 179 -1.83 8.44 -14.60
N LEU A 180 -2.70 8.03 -15.52
CA LEU A 180 -2.69 6.66 -16.04
C LEU A 180 -1.55 6.48 -17.06
N THR A 181 -0.37 6.18 -16.54
CA THR A 181 0.82 5.87 -17.33
C THR A 181 0.77 4.43 -17.87
N ASP A 182 1.70 4.08 -18.77
CA ASP A 182 1.84 2.70 -19.25
C ASP A 182 2.18 1.74 -18.09
N VAL A 183 2.93 2.20 -17.08
CA VAL A 183 3.17 1.41 -15.85
C VAL A 183 1.87 1.09 -15.12
N ALA A 184 0.93 2.03 -15.05
CA ALA A 184 -0.37 1.78 -14.42
C ALA A 184 -1.17 0.72 -15.19
N LYS A 185 -1.13 0.76 -16.53
CA LYS A 185 -1.76 -0.27 -17.38
C LYS A 185 -1.09 -1.63 -17.22
N ASP A 186 0.25 -1.67 -17.24
CA ASP A 186 1.01 -2.92 -17.03
C ASP A 186 0.67 -3.55 -15.67
N VAL A 187 0.62 -2.76 -14.60
CA VAL A 187 0.24 -3.23 -13.26
C VAL A 187 -1.19 -3.74 -13.26
N GLN A 188 -2.10 -3.05 -13.93
CA GLN A 188 -3.47 -3.51 -14.12
C GLN A 188 -3.53 -4.87 -14.82
N ASP A 189 -2.80 -5.03 -15.92
CA ASP A 189 -2.76 -6.28 -16.70
C ASP A 189 -2.15 -7.43 -15.89
N ILE A 190 -1.09 -7.16 -15.12
CA ILE A 190 -0.48 -8.14 -14.21
C ILE A 190 -1.49 -8.58 -13.14
N ILE A 191 -2.23 -7.67 -12.53
CA ILE A 191 -3.23 -8.00 -11.51
C ILE A 191 -4.41 -8.76 -12.13
N SER A 192 -4.84 -8.38 -13.35
CA SER A 192 -6.00 -8.99 -14.01
C SER A 192 -5.73 -10.38 -14.55
N GLY A 193 -4.61 -10.57 -15.23
CA GLY A 193 -4.36 -11.76 -16.04
C GLY A 193 -2.89 -12.16 -16.15
N GLY A 194 -2.00 -11.55 -15.35
CA GLY A 194 -0.56 -11.79 -15.38
C GLY A 194 -0.13 -13.23 -15.10
N PRO A 195 1.16 -13.49 -15.01
CA PRO A 195 1.72 -14.83 -14.85
C PRO A 195 1.32 -15.46 -13.51
N VAL A 196 0.13 -16.04 -13.49
CA VAL A 196 -0.45 -16.65 -12.29
C VAL A 196 0.08 -18.07 -12.12
N PRO A 197 0.53 -18.44 -10.92
CA PRO A 197 0.90 -19.82 -10.63
C PRO A 197 -0.22 -20.79 -10.99
N LYS A 198 0.14 -21.94 -11.60
CA LYS A 198 -0.84 -22.89 -12.17
C LYS A 198 -1.91 -23.34 -11.18
N HIS A 199 -1.54 -23.50 -9.91
CA HIS A 199 -2.43 -23.98 -8.84
C HIS A 199 -3.48 -22.96 -8.39
N ILE A 200 -3.26 -21.66 -8.59
CA ILE A 200 -4.24 -20.60 -8.26
C ILE A 200 -4.94 -20.03 -9.51
N LYS A 201 -4.51 -20.41 -10.70
CA LYS A 201 -5.09 -19.95 -11.97
C LYS A 201 -6.62 -20.12 -12.05
N PRO A 202 -7.22 -21.23 -11.57
CA PRO A 202 -8.69 -21.40 -11.66
C PRO A 202 -9.48 -20.39 -10.82
N ILE A 203 -8.93 -19.92 -9.71
CA ILE A 203 -9.59 -18.96 -8.79
C ILE A 203 -9.16 -17.52 -9.06
N TRP A 204 -8.15 -17.30 -9.91
CA TRP A 204 -7.60 -15.99 -10.21
C TRP A 204 -8.62 -14.99 -10.76
N PRO A 205 -9.54 -15.34 -11.68
CA PRO A 205 -10.55 -14.42 -12.16
C PRO A 205 -11.43 -13.85 -11.05
N PHE A 206 -11.74 -14.65 -10.03
CA PHE A 206 -12.49 -14.21 -8.86
C PHE A 206 -11.66 -13.24 -8.00
N ILE A 207 -10.39 -13.56 -7.78
CA ILE A 207 -9.46 -12.71 -7.02
C ILE A 207 -9.29 -11.36 -7.71
N SER A 208 -8.99 -11.37 -9.01
CA SER A 208 -8.78 -10.16 -9.80
C SER A 208 -10.05 -9.32 -9.89
N PHE A 209 -11.21 -9.93 -10.15
CA PHE A 209 -12.50 -9.26 -10.19
C PHE A 209 -12.81 -8.53 -8.88
N THR A 210 -12.54 -9.17 -7.75
CA THR A 210 -12.76 -8.56 -6.43
C THR A 210 -11.81 -7.37 -6.22
N ALA A 211 -10.54 -7.51 -6.57
CA ALA A 211 -9.56 -6.42 -6.48
C ALA A 211 -9.95 -5.21 -7.36
N PHE A 212 -10.42 -5.45 -8.60
CA PHE A 212 -10.82 -4.40 -9.53
C PHE A 212 -12.08 -3.66 -9.12
N ASN A 213 -13.15 -4.39 -8.79
CA ASN A 213 -14.42 -3.75 -8.43
C ASN A 213 -14.29 -2.88 -7.17
N THR A 214 -13.40 -3.24 -6.27
CA THR A 214 -13.16 -2.43 -5.08
C THR A 214 -12.34 -1.16 -5.37
N CYS A 215 -11.53 -1.12 -6.43
CA CYS A 215 -10.89 0.12 -6.89
C CYS A 215 -11.89 1.07 -7.54
N LEU A 216 -12.75 0.56 -8.44
CA LEU A 216 -13.72 1.37 -9.17
C LEU A 216 -14.78 2.02 -8.27
N LEU A 217 -15.18 1.36 -7.18
CA LEU A 217 -16.16 1.90 -6.24
C LEU A 217 -15.66 3.12 -5.44
N TYR A 218 -14.34 3.35 -5.40
CA TYR A 218 -13.78 4.51 -4.68
C TYR A 218 -13.59 5.74 -5.58
N THR A 219 -13.59 5.56 -6.89
CA THR A 219 -13.48 6.65 -7.89
C THR A 219 -14.81 7.18 -8.38
N SER A 220 -15.91 6.52 -8.04
CA SER A 220 -17.27 7.02 -8.33
C SER A 220 -17.78 7.81 -7.12
N PRO A 221 -18.17 9.08 -7.26
CA PRO A 221 -18.87 9.80 -6.20
C PRO A 221 -20.10 9.00 -5.80
N SER A 222 -20.29 8.80 -4.49
CA SER A 222 -21.50 8.15 -4.00
C SER A 222 -22.71 8.94 -4.44
N PRO A 223 -23.79 8.30 -4.92
CA PRO A 223 -25.05 9.01 -5.23
C PRO A 223 -25.63 9.80 -4.05
N ARG A 224 -25.13 9.57 -2.83
CA ARG A 224 -25.51 10.31 -1.61
C ARG A 224 -24.77 11.64 -1.44
N ASP A 225 -23.64 11.84 -2.11
CA ASP A 225 -22.83 13.08 -1.99
C ASP A 225 -23.31 14.17 -2.95
N SER A 226 -24.29 13.85 -3.82
CA SER A 226 -24.91 14.79 -4.77
C SER A 226 -26.23 15.43 -4.27
N LEU A 227 -26.61 15.19 -3.01
CA LEU A 227 -27.86 15.68 -2.42
C LEU A 227 -27.66 16.52 -1.15
N SER A 228 -26.50 17.17 -1.00
CA SER A 228 -26.29 18.18 0.07
C SER A 228 -25.87 19.50 -0.52
#